data_41dc6bc8ed2947080c1b78cec8ce89ec
#
_entry.id   41dc6bc8ed2947080c1b78cec8ce89ec
#
_cell.length_a   1.000
_cell.length_b   1.000
_cell.length_c   1.000
_cell.angle_alpha   90.00
_cell.angle_beta   90.00
_cell.angle_gamma   90.00
#
_symmetry.space_group_name_H-M   'P 1'
#
loop_
_entity.id
_entity.type
_entity.pdbx_description
1 polymer ?
#
loop_
_entity_poly.entity_id
_entity_poly.type
_entity_poly.pdbx_seq_one_letter_code
_entity_poly.pdbx_strand_id
1 'polypeptide(L)'
;MTGMAICRMAVMQRITGRIGKNGMQKGSMHMNDRKMVLDGMMGLVVGDALGCPVQFLDREELRERGAVTEMEGYGTYNMPPGTWTDDSSMALATLARINERNCIDLRDIMERFLDWEFHGAYTPFGEAFDEGNTCSNAIYKYRDSHDLATCGETGEYSNGNGALMRILPVCLYFIQKEDISDADALRQIHLATGLTHNHL
;
A
#
# COMPACT_ATOMS: atom_id res chain seq x y z
N MET A 1 12.57 -1.49 -22.43
CA MET A 1 12.21 -2.46 -21.35
C MET A 1 10.70 -2.47 -21.26
N THR A 2 10.09 -3.63 -21.12
CA THR A 2 8.62 -3.71 -21.00
C THR A 2 8.19 -3.12 -19.66
N GLY A 3 6.99 -2.48 -19.57
CA GLY A 3 6.46 -1.87 -18.35
C GLY A 3 6.46 -2.82 -17.14
N MET A 4 6.23 -4.11 -17.38
CA MET A 4 6.31 -5.17 -16.37
C MET A 4 7.72 -5.34 -15.77
N ALA A 5 8.77 -5.16 -16.57
CA ALA A 5 10.16 -5.21 -16.09
C ALA A 5 10.51 -3.99 -15.24
N ILE A 6 10.02 -2.81 -15.60
CA ILE A 6 10.21 -1.57 -14.84
C ILE A 6 9.48 -1.67 -13.49
N CYS A 7 8.22 -2.08 -13.48
CA CYS A 7 7.42 -2.29 -12.27
C CYS A 7 8.11 -3.32 -11.35
N ARG A 8 8.51 -4.47 -11.89
CA ARG A 8 9.19 -5.52 -11.13
C ARG A 8 10.53 -5.06 -10.54
N MET A 9 11.33 -4.31 -11.28
CA MET A 9 12.62 -3.78 -10.79
C MET A 9 12.40 -2.75 -9.67
N ALA A 10 11.49 -1.80 -9.86
CA ALA A 10 11.22 -0.77 -8.87
C ALA A 10 10.65 -1.36 -7.57
N VAL A 11 9.69 -2.30 -7.66
CA VAL A 11 9.12 -3.00 -6.49
C VAL A 11 10.19 -3.86 -5.80
N MET A 12 10.99 -4.63 -6.55
CA MET A 12 12.07 -5.44 -6.00
C MET A 12 13.12 -4.58 -5.30
N GLN A 13 13.50 -3.44 -5.85
CA GLN A 13 14.42 -2.51 -5.19
C GLN A 13 13.85 -1.95 -3.87
N ARG A 14 12.56 -1.67 -3.81
CA ARG A 14 11.88 -1.19 -2.60
C ARG A 14 11.70 -2.29 -1.55
N ILE A 15 11.35 -3.50 -1.97
CA ILE A 15 11.17 -4.66 -1.07
C ILE A 15 12.52 -5.20 -0.59
N THR A 16 13.56 -5.24 -1.44
CA THR A 16 14.88 -5.81 -1.10
C THR A 16 15.92 -4.77 -0.73
N GLY A 17 15.68 -3.50 -0.97
CA GLY A 17 16.65 -2.41 -1.01
C GLY A 17 17.24 -1.93 0.32
N ARG A 18 16.96 -2.60 1.45
CA ARG A 18 17.68 -2.40 2.71
C ARG A 18 17.60 -3.63 3.62
N ILE A 19 18.07 -4.77 3.18
CA ILE A 19 18.52 -5.78 4.14
C ILE A 19 19.87 -5.29 4.67
N GLY A 20 19.80 -4.27 5.51
CA GLY A 20 20.96 -3.68 6.17
C GLY A 20 21.65 -4.70 7.07
N LYS A 21 22.96 -4.73 6.96
CA LYS A 21 23.89 -5.45 7.84
C LYS A 21 23.87 -4.86 9.27
N ASN A 22 22.80 -5.02 10.02
CA ASN A 22 22.81 -4.75 11.44
C ASN A 22 22.23 -5.96 12.18
N GLY A 23 23.13 -6.61 12.95
CA GLY A 23 22.84 -7.81 13.70
C GLY A 23 21.77 -7.57 14.76
N MET A 24 20.58 -8.13 14.51
CA MET A 24 19.59 -8.47 15.51
C MET A 24 19.15 -9.91 15.26
N GLN A 25 18.92 -10.66 16.33
CA GLN A 25 18.61 -12.08 16.32
C GLN A 25 17.47 -12.37 15.33
N LYS A 26 17.80 -13.12 14.30
CA LYS A 26 16.87 -13.61 13.28
C LYS A 26 16.07 -14.77 13.87
N GLY A 27 14.78 -14.57 14.11
CA GLY A 27 13.84 -15.64 13.79
C GLY A 27 13.95 -15.83 12.26
N SER A 28 14.43 -16.98 11.81
CA SER A 28 14.59 -17.24 10.38
C SER A 28 13.19 -17.36 9.76
N MET A 29 12.74 -16.32 9.06
CA MET A 29 11.55 -16.38 8.23
C MET A 29 11.71 -17.54 7.24
N HIS A 30 10.80 -18.52 7.28
CA HIS A 30 10.85 -19.65 6.38
C HIS A 30 10.83 -19.18 4.91
N MET A 31 11.48 -19.91 4.03
CA MET A 31 11.58 -19.54 2.60
C MET A 31 10.19 -19.42 1.94
N ASN A 32 9.20 -20.19 2.41
CA ASN A 32 7.81 -20.12 1.99
C ASN A 32 7.14 -18.79 2.40
N ASP A 33 7.45 -18.26 3.59
CA ASP A 33 6.84 -17.03 4.08
C ASP A 33 7.33 -15.81 3.29
N ARG A 34 8.64 -15.79 2.98
CA ARG A 34 9.23 -14.76 2.12
C ARG A 34 8.61 -14.76 0.73
N LYS A 35 8.39 -15.95 0.18
CA LYS A 35 7.76 -16.12 -1.13
C LYS A 35 6.33 -15.63 -1.10
N MET A 36 5.54 -16.00 -0.09
CA MET A 36 4.15 -15.56 0.08
C MET A 36 4.04 -14.02 0.16
N VAL A 37 4.90 -13.35 0.95
CA VAL A 37 4.91 -11.90 1.04
C VAL A 37 5.26 -11.27 -0.32
N LEU A 38 6.29 -11.78 -0.98
CA LEU A 38 6.70 -11.27 -2.29
C LEU A 38 5.61 -11.47 -3.34
N ASP A 39 5.03 -12.65 -3.43
CA ASP A 39 3.98 -12.98 -4.40
C ASP A 39 2.72 -12.13 -4.14
N GLY A 40 2.32 -11.95 -2.87
CA GLY A 40 1.18 -11.12 -2.50
C GLY A 40 1.39 -9.65 -2.85
N MET A 41 2.53 -9.08 -2.48
CA MET A 41 2.85 -7.68 -2.78
C MET A 41 3.04 -7.45 -4.28
N MET A 42 3.66 -8.39 -5.00
CA MET A 42 3.79 -8.31 -6.46
C MET A 42 2.41 -8.38 -7.14
N GLY A 43 1.52 -9.24 -6.63
CA GLY A 43 0.14 -9.33 -7.13
C GLY A 43 -0.61 -8.02 -6.98
N LEU A 44 -0.51 -7.37 -5.82
CA LEU A 44 -1.11 -6.06 -5.56
C LEU A 44 -0.58 -5.01 -6.53
N VAL A 45 0.74 -4.83 -6.61
CA VAL A 45 1.35 -3.78 -7.46
C VAL A 45 1.12 -4.03 -8.94
N VAL A 46 1.12 -5.29 -9.39
CA VAL A 46 0.81 -5.63 -10.79
C VAL A 46 -0.66 -5.36 -11.10
N GLY A 47 -1.57 -5.69 -10.18
CA GLY A 47 -3.01 -5.42 -10.32
C GLY A 47 -3.31 -3.93 -10.41
N ASP A 48 -2.74 -3.13 -9.52
CA ASP A 48 -2.81 -1.68 -9.52
C ASP A 48 -2.27 -1.08 -10.84
N ALA A 49 -1.05 -1.45 -11.23
CA ALA A 49 -0.44 -0.93 -12.46
C ALA A 49 -1.15 -1.36 -13.75
N LEU A 50 -1.87 -2.49 -13.75
CA LEU A 50 -2.77 -2.88 -14.84
C LEU A 50 -4.06 -2.07 -14.85
N GLY A 51 -4.59 -1.74 -13.66
CA GLY A 51 -5.81 -0.98 -13.48
C GLY A 51 -5.66 0.52 -13.75
N CYS A 52 -4.52 1.10 -13.41
CA CYS A 52 -4.27 2.54 -13.48
C CYS A 52 -4.68 3.21 -14.82
N PRO A 53 -4.34 2.68 -16.02
CA PRO A 53 -4.72 3.32 -17.27
C PRO A 53 -6.22 3.25 -17.60
N VAL A 54 -6.97 2.35 -16.98
CA VAL A 54 -8.40 2.13 -17.24
C VAL A 54 -9.30 2.54 -16.09
N GLN A 55 -8.74 3.11 -15.05
CA GLN A 55 -9.47 3.60 -13.89
C GLN A 55 -10.49 4.66 -14.31
N PHE A 56 -11.67 4.63 -13.70
CA PHE A 56 -12.82 5.50 -14.00
C PHE A 56 -13.47 5.32 -15.38
N LEU A 57 -13.00 4.43 -16.24
CA LEU A 57 -13.77 4.05 -17.43
C LEU A 57 -15.07 3.37 -17.01
N ASP A 58 -16.15 3.65 -17.74
CA ASP A 58 -17.40 2.99 -17.44
C ASP A 58 -17.41 1.50 -17.88
N ARG A 59 -18.46 0.76 -17.47
CA ARG A 59 -18.53 -0.68 -17.75
C ARG A 59 -18.73 -1.01 -19.22
N GLU A 60 -19.32 -0.11 -19.99
CA GLU A 60 -19.55 -0.30 -21.42
C GLU A 60 -18.24 -0.09 -22.17
N GLU A 61 -17.52 0.98 -21.86
CA GLU A 61 -16.19 1.24 -22.38
C GLU A 61 -15.24 0.06 -22.12
N LEU A 62 -15.22 -0.48 -20.88
CA LEU A 62 -14.41 -1.65 -20.55
C LEU A 62 -14.82 -2.92 -21.28
N ARG A 63 -16.12 -3.12 -21.54
CA ARG A 63 -16.59 -4.28 -22.32
C ARG A 63 -16.22 -4.18 -23.79
N GLU A 64 -16.34 -3.00 -24.38
CA GLU A 64 -15.95 -2.74 -25.77
C GLU A 64 -14.44 -2.88 -25.98
N ARG A 65 -13.67 -2.37 -25.04
CA ARG A 65 -12.21 -2.47 -25.03
C ARG A 65 -11.71 -3.91 -24.89
N GLY A 66 -12.39 -4.74 -24.10
CA GLY A 66 -11.95 -6.09 -23.72
C GLY A 66 -11.06 -6.10 -22.49
N ALA A 67 -10.56 -7.28 -22.13
CA ALA A 67 -9.74 -7.49 -20.94
C ALA A 67 -8.38 -6.79 -21.07
N VAL A 68 -7.92 -6.16 -19.98
CA VAL A 68 -6.56 -5.62 -19.87
C VAL A 68 -5.61 -6.77 -19.55
N THR A 69 -4.79 -7.18 -20.49
CA THR A 69 -3.86 -8.31 -20.38
C THR A 69 -2.39 -7.91 -20.41
N GLU A 70 -2.10 -6.66 -20.73
CA GLU A 70 -0.76 -6.12 -20.83
C GLU A 70 -0.64 -4.80 -20.06
N MET A 71 0.60 -4.44 -19.68
CA MET A 71 0.88 -3.14 -19.07
C MET A 71 0.75 -2.05 -20.13
N GLU A 72 -0.40 -1.40 -20.10
CA GLU A 72 -0.68 -0.23 -20.94
C GLU A 72 -0.28 1.06 -20.20
N GLY A 73 -0.27 2.17 -20.93
CA GLY A 73 -0.01 3.48 -20.37
C GLY A 73 -0.84 4.56 -21.02
N TYR A 74 -0.68 5.77 -20.53
CA TYR A 74 -1.27 6.99 -21.10
C TYR A 74 -2.82 6.99 -21.15
N GLY A 75 -3.44 6.20 -20.23
CA GLY A 75 -4.88 6.21 -19.99
C GLY A 75 -5.33 7.36 -19.10
N THR A 76 -6.17 7.08 -18.11
CA THR A 76 -6.84 8.07 -17.24
C THR A 76 -5.91 9.14 -16.68
N TYR A 77 -4.75 8.72 -16.16
CA TYR A 77 -3.76 9.63 -15.58
C TYR A 77 -2.62 10.05 -16.50
N ASN A 78 -2.66 9.62 -17.77
CA ASN A 78 -1.59 9.89 -18.73
C ASN A 78 -0.17 9.48 -18.25
N MET A 79 -0.09 8.40 -17.48
CA MET A 79 1.15 7.88 -16.92
C MET A 79 1.75 6.77 -17.79
N PRO A 80 3.09 6.56 -17.76
CA PRO A 80 3.73 5.50 -18.53
C PRO A 80 3.28 4.09 -18.12
N PRO A 81 3.43 3.07 -19.00
CA PRO A 81 3.11 1.69 -18.69
C PRO A 81 3.83 1.17 -17.43
N GLY A 82 3.11 0.47 -16.57
CA GLY A 82 3.64 -0.08 -15.33
C GLY A 82 3.71 0.91 -14.17
N THR A 83 3.07 2.06 -14.30
CA THR A 83 2.88 3.01 -13.20
C THR A 83 1.85 2.47 -12.23
N TRP A 84 2.20 2.44 -10.95
CA TRP A 84 1.28 2.13 -9.84
C TRP A 84 0.82 3.41 -9.15
N THR A 85 -0.33 3.34 -8.45
CA THR A 85 -1.02 4.46 -7.83
C THR A 85 -0.77 4.55 -6.32
N ASP A 86 -1.66 5.24 -5.59
CA ASP A 86 -1.70 5.30 -4.13
C ASP A 86 -1.91 3.92 -3.48
N ASP A 87 -2.65 3.02 -4.13
CA ASP A 87 -2.86 1.63 -3.69
C ASP A 87 -1.53 0.95 -3.34
N SER A 88 -0.62 0.91 -4.29
CA SER A 88 0.69 0.30 -4.07
C SER A 88 1.62 1.17 -3.23
N SER A 89 1.57 2.49 -3.39
CA SER A 89 2.46 3.40 -2.67
C SER A 89 2.25 3.31 -1.16
N MET A 90 1.01 3.37 -0.69
CA MET A 90 0.68 3.25 0.74
C MET A 90 0.92 1.83 1.27
N ALA A 91 0.68 0.79 0.45
CA ALA A 91 1.04 -0.58 0.82
C ALA A 91 2.55 -0.75 0.97
N LEU A 92 3.35 -0.20 0.05
CA LEU A 92 4.82 -0.21 0.12
C LEU A 92 5.36 0.58 1.31
N ALA A 93 4.76 1.71 1.65
CA ALA A 93 5.08 2.49 2.84
C ALA A 93 4.89 1.67 4.13
N THR A 94 3.75 0.98 4.24
CA THR A 94 3.43 0.07 5.35
C THR A 94 4.40 -1.12 5.41
N LEU A 95 4.67 -1.76 4.27
CA LEU A 95 5.61 -2.88 4.19
C LEU A 95 7.03 -2.47 4.59
N ALA A 96 7.49 -1.31 4.14
CA ALA A 96 8.82 -0.79 4.47
C ALA A 96 8.99 -0.65 6.00
N ARG A 97 7.95 -0.14 6.69
CA ARG A 97 7.95 -0.05 8.15
C ARG A 97 8.08 -1.42 8.81
N ILE A 98 7.24 -2.36 8.40
CA ILE A 98 7.23 -3.72 8.94
C ILE A 98 8.59 -4.40 8.73
N ASN A 99 9.16 -4.25 7.52
CA ASN A 99 10.44 -4.86 7.17
C ASN A 99 11.62 -4.29 7.95
N GLU A 100 11.60 -3.00 8.30
CA GLU A 100 12.67 -2.35 9.05
C GLU A 100 12.67 -2.71 10.54
N ARG A 101 11.52 -2.86 11.16
CA ARG A 101 11.38 -3.00 12.61
C ARG A 101 10.74 -4.30 13.07
N ASN A 102 10.19 -5.09 12.16
CA ASN A 102 9.46 -6.33 12.45
C ASN A 102 8.32 -6.14 13.47
N CYS A 103 7.64 -5.00 13.42
CA CYS A 103 6.46 -4.72 14.23
C CYS A 103 5.51 -3.75 13.51
N ILE A 104 4.25 -3.74 13.94
CA ILE A 104 3.27 -2.74 13.51
C ILE A 104 3.41 -1.53 14.44
N ASP A 105 3.71 -0.39 13.87
CA ASP A 105 3.78 0.90 14.56
C ASP A 105 2.95 1.91 13.77
N LEU A 106 1.76 2.19 14.27
CA LEU A 106 0.78 3.02 13.59
C LEU A 106 1.28 4.46 13.37
N ARG A 107 2.06 4.98 14.30
CA ARG A 107 2.64 6.34 14.17
C ARG A 107 3.63 6.40 13.02
N ASP A 108 4.56 5.46 12.99
CA ASP A 108 5.57 5.42 11.93
C ASP A 108 4.94 5.11 10.56
N ILE A 109 3.88 4.29 10.50
CA ILE A 109 3.10 4.08 9.27
C ILE A 109 2.50 5.41 8.78
N MET A 110 1.90 6.20 9.69
CA MET A 110 1.28 7.47 9.34
C MET A 110 2.31 8.53 8.93
N GLU A 111 3.49 8.58 9.58
CA GLU A 111 4.62 9.42 9.16
C GLU A 111 5.08 9.07 7.73
N ARG A 112 5.06 7.78 7.35
CA ARG A 112 5.36 7.36 5.97
C ARG A 112 4.27 7.72 4.97
N PHE A 113 3.02 7.80 5.41
CA PHE A 113 1.94 8.33 4.57
C PHE A 113 2.10 9.83 4.37
N LEU A 114 2.58 10.60 5.37
CA LEU A 114 2.97 11.99 5.18
C LEU A 114 4.11 12.14 4.16
N ASP A 115 5.14 11.28 4.27
CA ASP A 115 6.28 11.31 3.34
C ASP A 115 5.84 10.94 1.91
N TRP A 116 4.90 10.02 1.77
CA TRP A 116 4.27 9.73 0.48
C TRP A 116 3.50 10.93 -0.07
N GLU A 117 2.58 11.50 0.69
CA GLU A 117 1.69 12.60 0.28
C GLU A 117 2.46 13.86 -0.11
N PHE A 118 3.45 14.27 0.72
CA PHE A 118 4.13 15.56 0.57
C PHE A 118 5.48 15.48 -0.15
N HIS A 119 6.11 14.32 -0.22
CA HIS A 119 7.44 14.16 -0.81
C HIS A 119 7.49 13.06 -1.88
N GLY A 120 6.37 12.44 -2.22
CA GLY A 120 6.29 11.41 -3.25
C GLY A 120 7.06 10.13 -2.93
N ALA A 121 7.32 9.86 -1.64
CA ALA A 121 7.98 8.62 -1.24
C ALA A 121 7.14 7.40 -1.68
N TYR A 122 7.79 6.30 -2.05
CA TYR A 122 7.16 5.06 -2.52
C TYR A 122 6.41 5.15 -3.85
N THR A 123 6.36 6.31 -4.48
CA THR A 123 5.76 6.50 -5.82
C THR A 123 6.75 6.11 -6.92
N PRO A 124 6.28 5.87 -8.16
CA PRO A 124 7.17 5.57 -9.28
C PRO A 124 8.03 6.75 -9.72
N PHE A 125 7.53 7.98 -9.59
CA PHE A 125 8.16 9.19 -10.18
C PHE A 125 8.42 10.32 -9.18
N GLY A 126 8.21 10.12 -7.89
CA GLY A 126 8.47 11.13 -6.87
C GLY A 126 7.32 12.11 -6.63
N GLU A 127 6.15 11.83 -7.17
CA GLU A 127 4.90 12.58 -6.92
C GLU A 127 3.79 11.63 -6.50
N ALA A 128 3.01 11.99 -5.48
CA ALA A 128 1.78 11.30 -5.12
C ALA A 128 0.67 11.69 -6.10
N PHE A 129 -0.16 10.73 -6.47
CA PHE A 129 -1.35 10.95 -7.29
C PHE A 129 -2.39 9.87 -6.99
N ASP A 130 -3.61 10.07 -7.49
CA ASP A 130 -4.78 9.20 -7.30
C ASP A 130 -5.28 9.13 -5.86
N GLU A 131 -4.80 9.98 -4.98
CA GLU A 131 -5.17 9.97 -3.57
C GLU A 131 -6.69 10.18 -3.37
N GLY A 132 -7.31 9.27 -2.63
CA GLY A 132 -8.71 9.39 -2.23
C GLY A 132 -8.90 10.42 -1.11
N ASN A 133 -9.97 11.23 -1.20
CA ASN A 133 -10.27 12.30 -0.24
C ASN A 133 -10.21 11.86 1.23
N THR A 134 -10.70 10.66 1.55
CA THR A 134 -10.69 10.12 2.92
C THR A 134 -9.25 9.90 3.42
N CYS A 135 -8.37 9.39 2.57
CA CYS A 135 -6.95 9.22 2.91
C CYS A 135 -6.26 10.56 3.11
N SER A 136 -6.38 11.48 2.14
CA SER A 136 -5.76 12.81 2.20
C SER A 136 -6.23 13.58 3.43
N ASN A 137 -7.55 13.65 3.69
CA ASN A 137 -8.09 14.34 4.85
C ASN A 137 -7.51 13.79 6.16
N ALA A 138 -7.41 12.49 6.32
CA ALA A 138 -6.83 11.87 7.52
C ALA A 138 -5.33 12.19 7.66
N ILE A 139 -4.57 12.16 6.57
CA ILE A 139 -3.16 12.50 6.54
C ILE A 139 -2.96 13.99 6.91
N TYR A 140 -3.75 14.89 6.33
CA TYR A 140 -3.71 16.32 6.68
C TYR A 140 -4.08 16.58 8.14
N LYS A 141 -5.13 15.94 8.67
CA LYS A 141 -5.48 16.02 10.10
C LYS A 141 -4.34 15.56 11.00
N TYR A 142 -3.71 14.44 10.65
CA TYR A 142 -2.57 13.94 11.42
C TYR A 142 -1.37 14.89 11.33
N ARG A 143 -1.06 15.44 10.17
CA ARG A 143 0.01 16.45 10.03
C ARG A 143 -0.17 17.61 11.00
N ASP A 144 -1.40 18.09 11.13
CA ASP A 144 -1.70 19.29 11.92
C ASP A 144 -1.80 18.99 13.43
N SER A 145 -2.22 17.78 13.83
CA SER A 145 -2.48 17.43 15.22
C SER A 145 -1.47 16.45 15.83
N HIS A 146 -0.81 15.64 15.01
CA HIS A 146 -0.03 14.46 15.42
C HIS A 146 -0.80 13.46 16.30
N ASP A 147 -2.14 13.47 16.21
CA ASP A 147 -3.04 12.63 16.99
C ASP A 147 -3.65 11.50 16.14
N LEU A 148 -3.19 10.26 16.39
CA LEU A 148 -3.70 9.07 15.72
C LEU A 148 -5.14 8.70 16.10
N ALA A 149 -5.62 9.16 17.25
CA ALA A 149 -6.95 8.80 17.73
C ALA A 149 -8.06 9.55 16.97
N THR A 150 -7.74 10.70 16.39
CA THR A 150 -8.73 11.59 15.76
C THR A 150 -8.48 11.83 14.27
N CYS A 151 -7.38 11.35 13.71
CA CYS A 151 -7.06 11.60 12.30
C CYS A 151 -7.98 10.85 11.33
N GLY A 152 -8.35 9.61 11.65
CA GLY A 152 -9.21 8.78 10.79
C GLY A 152 -10.61 9.36 10.63
N GLU A 153 -11.10 9.35 9.40
CA GLU A 153 -12.42 9.86 9.04
C GLU A 153 -13.53 8.92 9.55
N THR A 154 -14.55 9.51 10.20
CA THR A 154 -15.69 8.79 10.80
C THR A 154 -17.02 9.07 10.12
N GLY A 155 -17.02 9.85 9.03
CA GLY A 155 -18.23 10.24 8.31
C GLY A 155 -18.90 9.06 7.59
N GLU A 156 -20.21 9.10 7.44
CA GLU A 156 -21.00 8.09 6.72
C GLU A 156 -20.48 7.83 5.29
N TYR A 157 -19.93 8.85 4.64
CA TYR A 157 -19.40 8.76 3.29
C TYR A 157 -17.88 8.50 3.23
N SER A 158 -17.24 8.21 4.37
CA SER A 158 -15.81 7.93 4.47
C SER A 158 -15.53 6.42 4.42
N ASN A 159 -16.28 5.68 3.59
CA ASN A 159 -16.23 4.22 3.45
C ASN A 159 -15.64 3.77 2.09
N GLY A 160 -14.73 4.54 1.53
CA GLY A 160 -14.00 4.17 0.32
C GLY A 160 -13.07 2.97 0.54
N ASN A 161 -12.44 2.50 -0.53
CA ASN A 161 -11.50 1.37 -0.49
C ASN A 161 -10.10 1.73 0.02
N GLY A 162 -9.82 3.00 0.35
CA GLY A 162 -8.48 3.50 0.68
C GLY A 162 -7.80 2.86 1.91
N ALA A 163 -8.56 2.17 2.78
CA ALA A 163 -7.95 1.33 3.81
C ALA A 163 -7.69 -0.09 3.29
N LEU A 164 -8.61 -0.64 2.48
CA LEU A 164 -8.52 -2.01 1.95
C LEU A 164 -7.31 -2.18 1.03
N MET A 165 -7.07 -1.23 0.13
CA MET A 165 -6.00 -1.26 -0.86
C MET A 165 -4.60 -1.42 -0.24
N ARG A 166 -4.37 -0.91 0.97
CA ARG A 166 -3.06 -0.84 1.63
C ARG A 166 -2.85 -1.77 2.81
N ILE A 167 -3.88 -2.55 3.21
CA ILE A 167 -3.83 -3.35 4.44
C ILE A 167 -3.07 -4.68 4.30
N LEU A 168 -2.85 -5.14 3.08
CA LEU A 168 -2.23 -6.45 2.80
C LEU A 168 -0.93 -6.70 3.57
N PRO A 169 0.04 -5.75 3.69
CA PRO A 169 1.27 -5.97 4.45
C PRO A 169 1.02 -6.29 5.93
N VAL A 170 0.00 -5.66 6.54
CA VAL A 170 -0.38 -5.91 7.95
C VAL A 170 -0.97 -7.31 8.10
N CYS A 171 -1.83 -7.73 7.17
CA CYS A 171 -2.39 -9.08 7.15
C CYS A 171 -1.29 -10.13 6.98
N LEU A 172 -0.38 -9.94 6.02
CA LEU A 172 0.75 -10.84 5.79
C LEU A 172 1.70 -10.92 6.99
N TYR A 173 1.87 -9.83 7.73
CA TYR A 173 2.63 -9.84 8.97
C TYR A 173 2.01 -10.74 10.03
N PHE A 174 0.69 -10.63 10.26
CA PHE A 174 0.02 -11.42 11.29
C PHE A 174 -0.16 -12.89 10.91
N ILE A 175 -0.35 -13.23 9.64
CA ILE A 175 -0.39 -14.63 9.18
C ILE A 175 0.90 -15.40 9.54
N GLN A 176 2.04 -14.70 9.68
CA GLN A 176 3.33 -15.28 10.04
C GLN A 176 3.58 -15.35 11.54
N LYS A 177 2.65 -14.90 12.38
CA LYS A 177 2.78 -14.89 13.84
C LYS A 177 2.00 -16.05 14.45
N GLU A 178 2.71 -16.97 15.08
CA GLU A 178 2.10 -18.14 15.74
C GLU A 178 1.58 -17.82 17.15
N ASP A 179 2.06 -16.74 17.76
CA ASP A 179 1.86 -16.38 19.17
C ASP A 179 0.84 -15.25 19.39
N ILE A 180 0.07 -14.91 18.35
CA ILE A 180 -1.02 -13.93 18.43
C ILE A 180 -2.38 -14.59 18.19
N SER A 181 -3.40 -14.22 18.96
CA SER A 181 -4.76 -14.68 18.69
C SER A 181 -5.37 -13.98 17.48
N ASP A 182 -6.28 -14.67 16.77
CA ASP A 182 -7.01 -14.07 15.64
C ASP A 182 -7.74 -12.78 16.05
N ALA A 183 -8.30 -12.73 17.26
CA ALA A 183 -8.97 -11.54 17.78
C ALA A 183 -8.01 -10.36 17.96
N ASP A 184 -6.80 -10.60 18.44
CA ASP A 184 -5.78 -9.56 18.58
C ASP A 184 -5.23 -9.12 17.22
N ALA A 185 -5.00 -10.05 16.30
CA ALA A 185 -4.60 -9.73 14.94
C ALA A 185 -5.65 -8.85 14.23
N LEU A 186 -6.92 -9.23 14.29
CA LEU A 186 -8.04 -8.45 13.74
C LEU A 186 -8.13 -7.06 14.37
N ARG A 187 -7.94 -6.96 15.69
CA ARG A 187 -7.93 -5.65 16.37
C ARG A 187 -6.81 -4.76 15.83
N GLN A 188 -5.61 -5.29 15.62
CA GLN A 188 -4.50 -4.52 15.07
C GLN A 188 -4.74 -4.12 13.60
N ILE A 189 -5.35 -5.00 12.81
CA ILE A 189 -5.75 -4.69 11.43
C ILE A 189 -6.77 -3.55 11.43
N HIS A 190 -7.80 -3.58 12.31
CA HIS A 190 -8.76 -2.49 12.45
C HIS A 190 -8.11 -1.18 12.87
N LEU A 191 -7.16 -1.19 13.79
CA LEU A 191 -6.41 0.02 14.15
C LEU A 191 -5.61 0.58 12.97
N ALA A 192 -5.01 -0.27 12.17
CA ALA A 192 -4.27 0.16 10.97
C ALA A 192 -5.20 0.72 9.88
N THR A 193 -6.39 0.13 9.67
CA THR A 193 -7.41 0.69 8.75
C THR A 193 -7.96 2.01 9.29
N GLY A 194 -8.18 2.10 10.60
CA GLY A 194 -8.68 3.27 11.29
C GLY A 194 -7.80 4.52 11.22
N LEU A 195 -6.53 4.38 10.80
CA LEU A 195 -5.65 5.53 10.55
C LEU A 195 -6.25 6.53 9.54
N THR A 196 -7.03 6.04 8.59
CA THR A 196 -7.69 6.87 7.57
C THR A 196 -9.21 6.67 7.53
N HIS A 197 -9.69 5.43 7.69
CA HIS A 197 -11.09 5.05 7.60
C HIS A 197 -11.55 4.48 8.94
N ASN A 198 -12.11 5.33 9.78
CA ASN A 198 -12.50 5.00 11.16
C ASN A 198 -14.03 5.09 11.39
N HIS A 199 -14.81 4.89 10.33
CA HIS A 199 -16.25 4.73 10.41
C HIS A 199 -16.59 3.33 10.94
N LEU A 200 -17.57 3.23 11.88
CA LEU A 200 -18.06 1.98 12.49
C LEU A 200 -19.23 1.42 11.71
#